data_c3cf3c97d443e8e3f3acc3688fb8ebc2
#
_entry.id   c3cf3c97d443e8e3f3acc3688fb8ebc2
#
_cell.length_a   1.000
_cell.length_b   1.000
_cell.length_c   1.000
_cell.angle_alpha   90.00
_cell.angle_beta   90.00
_cell.angle_gamma   90.00
#
_symmetry.space_group_name_H-M   'P 1'
#
loop_
_entity.id
_entity.type
_entity.pdbx_description
1 polymer ?
#
loop_
_entity_poly.entity_id
_entity_poly.type
_entity_poly.pdbx_seq_one_letter_code
_entity_poly.pdbx_strand_id
1 'polypeptide(L)'
;DPRGFSPLPVQNDPYGRDFLLRLWRTPTKTRDSRLRKIAGALRSAIPQLTELQVERDGSAIPHLIGGYAHWRPHAARQNESQFSDGTLRLLGLLWTVYEGSGPLLLEEPEISLHPEIVRRLPTVFYRINRSRPEPRQLIISTHSEDLLRDEGIAPDEVLRLEPGPDGTLLFPPD
;
A
#
# COMPACT_ATOMS: atom_id res chain seq x y z
N ASP A 1 18.22 -22.81 8.33
CA ASP A 1 17.69 -22.92 6.97
C ASP A 1 18.68 -22.25 6.01
N PRO A 2 19.26 -22.95 5.03
CA PRO A 2 20.30 -22.42 4.14
C PRO A 2 19.81 -21.30 3.21
N ARG A 3 18.60 -20.82 3.35
CA ARG A 3 17.95 -19.83 2.49
C ARG A 3 17.81 -18.45 3.10
N GLY A 4 18.46 -18.18 4.23
CA GLY A 4 18.58 -16.82 4.78
C GLY A 4 17.30 -16.16 5.30
N PHE A 5 16.18 -16.86 5.35
CA PHE A 5 14.95 -16.34 5.94
C PHE A 5 14.99 -16.49 7.47
N SER A 6 15.25 -15.41 8.16
CA SER A 6 15.10 -15.37 9.61
C SER A 6 13.63 -15.56 9.98
N PRO A 7 13.29 -16.56 10.82
CA PRO A 7 11.90 -16.85 11.16
C PRO A 7 11.30 -15.91 12.21
N LEU A 8 12.02 -14.89 12.65
CA LEU A 8 11.51 -13.96 13.67
C LEU A 8 10.64 -12.90 13.00
N PRO A 9 9.40 -12.68 13.51
CA PRO A 9 8.63 -11.51 13.10
C PRO A 9 9.40 -10.27 13.54
N VAL A 10 9.88 -9.49 12.60
CA VAL A 10 10.40 -8.16 12.87
C VAL A 10 9.18 -7.32 13.27
N GLN A 11 8.93 -7.21 14.56
CA GLN A 11 8.02 -6.20 15.11
C GLN A 11 8.65 -4.84 14.78
N ASN A 12 8.00 -4.08 13.93
CA ASN A 12 8.44 -2.82 13.31
C ASN A 12 9.41 -3.04 12.14
N ASP A 13 8.86 -3.29 10.97
CA ASP A 13 9.57 -3.17 9.70
C ASP A 13 9.10 -1.89 8.97
N PRO A 14 9.70 -0.73 9.27
CA PRO A 14 9.31 0.54 8.67
C PRO A 14 9.57 0.58 7.15
N TYR A 15 10.31 -0.41 6.63
CA TYR A 15 10.68 -0.51 5.22
C TYR A 15 9.87 -1.56 4.45
N GLY A 16 8.91 -2.23 5.10
CA GLY A 16 8.07 -3.23 4.46
C GLY A 16 8.78 -4.51 4.01
N ARG A 17 9.96 -4.81 4.58
CA ARG A 17 10.73 -6.02 4.23
C ARG A 17 9.99 -7.31 4.56
N ASP A 18 9.09 -7.26 5.55
CA ASP A 18 8.25 -8.39 5.92
C ASP A 18 7.02 -8.53 5.02
N PHE A 19 6.73 -7.55 4.17
CA PHE A 19 5.57 -7.57 3.26
C PHE A 19 5.53 -8.83 2.41
N LEU A 20 6.63 -9.19 1.76
CA LEU A 20 6.72 -10.40 0.95
C LEU A 20 6.48 -11.65 1.80
N LEU A 21 6.99 -11.68 3.03
CA LEU A 21 6.76 -12.79 3.94
C LEU A 21 5.30 -12.92 4.37
N ARG A 22 4.62 -11.81 4.67
CA ARG A 22 3.20 -11.76 5.01
C ARG A 22 2.33 -12.21 3.83
N LEU A 23 2.61 -11.66 2.66
CA LEU A 23 1.99 -12.07 1.39
C LEU A 23 2.11 -13.58 1.16
N TRP A 24 3.26 -14.11 1.47
CA TRP A 24 3.63 -15.51 1.33
C TRP A 24 2.87 -16.44 2.27
N ARG A 25 2.73 -16.06 3.52
CA ARG A 25 2.00 -16.82 4.55
C ARG A 25 0.49 -16.77 4.35
N THR A 26 -0.01 -15.87 3.51
CA THR A 26 -1.43 -15.75 3.24
C THR A 26 -1.88 -16.90 2.31
N PRO A 27 -3.00 -17.60 2.61
CA PRO A 27 -3.53 -18.64 1.75
C PRO A 27 -3.73 -18.17 0.31
N THR A 28 -3.35 -18.97 -0.67
CA THR A 28 -3.29 -18.61 -2.11
C THR A 28 -4.56 -17.93 -2.60
N LYS A 29 -5.74 -18.51 -2.35
CA LYS A 29 -7.02 -17.95 -2.78
C LYS A 29 -7.25 -16.53 -2.24
N THR A 30 -6.93 -16.30 -0.98
CA THR A 30 -7.06 -14.99 -0.30
C THR A 30 -6.04 -14.00 -0.86
N ARG A 31 -4.79 -14.43 -0.98
CA ARG A 31 -3.69 -13.63 -1.52
C ARG A 31 -4.02 -13.14 -2.94
N ASP A 32 -4.36 -14.05 -3.84
CA ASP A 32 -4.62 -13.71 -5.23
C ASP A 32 -5.86 -12.82 -5.39
N SER A 33 -6.87 -13.00 -4.53
CA SER A 33 -8.03 -12.11 -4.48
C SER A 33 -7.63 -10.69 -4.05
N ARG A 34 -6.81 -10.56 -3.00
CA ARG A 34 -6.32 -9.27 -2.51
C ARG A 34 -5.44 -8.57 -3.55
N LEU A 35 -4.49 -9.29 -4.16
CA LEU A 35 -3.61 -8.74 -5.19
C LEU A 35 -4.39 -8.20 -6.40
N ARG A 36 -5.43 -8.91 -6.85
CA ARG A 36 -6.31 -8.41 -7.93
C ARG A 36 -7.03 -7.13 -7.55
N LYS A 37 -7.52 -7.03 -6.32
CA LYS A 37 -8.19 -5.82 -5.82
C LYS A 37 -7.21 -4.65 -5.70
N ILE A 38 -5.99 -4.89 -5.21
CA ILE A 38 -4.93 -3.88 -5.13
C ILE A 38 -4.56 -3.39 -6.53
N ALA A 39 -4.31 -4.30 -7.48
CA ALA A 39 -4.02 -3.92 -8.87
C ALA A 39 -5.17 -3.09 -9.47
N GLY A 40 -6.42 -3.48 -9.23
CA GLY A 40 -7.59 -2.74 -9.69
C GLY A 40 -7.70 -1.33 -9.09
N ALA A 41 -7.40 -1.18 -7.80
CA ALA A 41 -7.42 0.13 -7.14
C ALA A 41 -6.27 1.03 -7.63
N LEU A 42 -5.08 0.45 -7.86
CA LEU A 42 -3.91 1.18 -8.34
C LEU A 42 -4.02 1.68 -9.78
N ARG A 43 -4.93 1.17 -10.60
CA ARG A 43 -5.11 1.64 -12.00
C ARG A 43 -5.36 3.15 -12.11
N SER A 44 -5.94 3.77 -11.09
CA SER A 44 -6.14 5.23 -11.08
C SER A 44 -4.83 6.00 -10.89
N ALA A 45 -3.85 5.42 -10.21
CA ALA A 45 -2.56 6.03 -9.91
C ALA A 45 -1.44 5.51 -10.83
N ILE A 46 -1.52 4.25 -11.25
CA ILE A 46 -0.53 3.58 -12.10
C ILE A 46 -1.31 2.87 -13.24
N PRO A 47 -1.76 3.60 -14.26
CA PRO A 47 -2.61 3.04 -15.32
C PRO A 47 -1.98 1.88 -16.09
N GLN A 48 -0.66 1.86 -16.19
CA GLN A 48 0.11 0.81 -16.85
C GLN A 48 0.18 -0.50 -16.07
N LEU A 49 -0.08 -0.50 -14.75
CA LEU A 49 -0.11 -1.72 -13.96
C LEU A 49 -1.40 -2.52 -14.27
N THR A 50 -1.25 -3.67 -14.89
CA THR A 50 -2.40 -4.49 -15.33
C THR A 50 -2.74 -5.59 -14.34
N GLU A 51 -1.74 -6.18 -13.71
CA GLU A 51 -1.91 -7.29 -12.77
C GLU A 51 -0.83 -7.34 -11.70
N LEU A 52 -1.16 -8.01 -10.60
CA LEU A 52 -0.22 -8.42 -9.56
C LEU A 52 -0.50 -9.88 -9.23
N GLN A 53 0.54 -10.70 -9.23
CA GLN A 53 0.42 -12.13 -8.94
C GLN A 53 1.70 -12.66 -8.30
N VAL A 54 1.60 -13.86 -7.77
CA VAL A 54 2.76 -14.55 -7.21
C VAL A 54 3.07 -15.76 -8.06
N GLU A 55 4.31 -15.87 -8.51
CA GLU A 55 4.82 -17.01 -9.26
C GLU A 55 6.02 -17.61 -8.55
N ARG A 56 6.29 -18.89 -8.83
CA ARG A 56 7.50 -19.56 -8.36
C ARG A 56 8.50 -19.65 -9.49
N ASP A 57 9.75 -19.38 -9.17
CA ASP A 57 10.84 -19.60 -10.11
C ASP A 57 11.20 -21.10 -10.27
N GLY A 58 12.20 -21.40 -11.09
CA GLY A 58 12.66 -22.76 -11.32
C GLY A 58 13.21 -23.47 -10.06
N SER A 59 13.50 -22.72 -8.99
CA SER A 59 13.92 -23.21 -7.67
C SER A 59 12.76 -23.29 -6.67
N ALA A 60 11.54 -23.14 -7.14
CA ALA A 60 10.32 -23.07 -6.35
C ALA A 60 10.28 -21.88 -5.36
N ILE A 61 11.15 -20.90 -5.56
CA ILE A 61 11.16 -19.65 -4.79
C ILE A 61 10.07 -18.76 -5.36
N PRO A 62 9.26 -18.21 -4.52
CA PRO A 62 8.14 -17.42 -4.90
C PRO A 62 8.54 -15.94 -5.12
N HIS A 63 7.98 -15.30 -6.12
CA HIS A 63 8.20 -13.91 -6.50
C HIS A 63 6.89 -13.17 -6.68
N LEU A 64 6.85 -11.92 -6.25
CA LEU A 64 5.75 -11.01 -6.59
C LEU A 64 6.01 -10.45 -7.99
N ILE A 65 5.10 -10.74 -8.91
CA ILE A 65 5.18 -10.29 -10.30
C ILE A 65 4.15 -9.20 -10.55
N GLY A 66 4.60 -8.09 -11.12
CA GLY A 66 3.75 -7.05 -11.68
C GLY A 66 3.72 -7.15 -13.20
N GLY A 67 2.54 -7.20 -13.77
CA GLY A 67 2.34 -7.06 -15.22
C GLY A 67 2.03 -5.60 -15.57
N TYR A 68 2.62 -5.11 -16.66
CA TYR A 68 2.44 -3.74 -17.12
C TYR A 68 1.97 -3.73 -18.59
N ALA A 69 1.11 -2.78 -18.93
CA ALA A 69 0.76 -2.51 -20.32
C ALA A 69 2.01 -2.03 -21.08
N HIS A 70 2.47 -2.81 -22.03
CA HIS A 70 3.66 -2.51 -22.81
C HIS A 70 3.46 -2.99 -24.25
N TRP A 71 4.00 -2.22 -25.21
CA TRP A 71 3.92 -2.58 -26.63
C TRP A 71 4.70 -3.87 -27.00
N ARG A 72 5.69 -4.26 -26.15
CA ARG A 72 6.40 -5.54 -26.24
C ARG A 72 5.87 -6.50 -25.17
N PRO A 73 5.13 -7.56 -25.51
CA PRO A 73 4.47 -8.42 -24.52
C PRO A 73 5.40 -9.03 -23.47
N HIS A 74 6.63 -9.39 -23.86
CA HIS A 74 7.58 -10.04 -22.96
C HIS A 74 8.38 -9.08 -22.07
N ALA A 75 8.38 -7.77 -22.35
CA ALA A 75 9.06 -6.74 -21.55
C ALA A 75 8.16 -6.14 -20.46
N ALA A 76 6.95 -6.63 -20.33
CA ALA A 76 5.89 -6.06 -19.50
C ALA A 76 5.81 -6.67 -18.11
N ARG A 77 6.75 -7.52 -17.72
CA ARG A 77 6.73 -8.21 -16.41
C ARG A 77 7.95 -7.85 -15.60
N GLN A 78 7.71 -7.47 -14.36
CA GLN A 78 8.74 -7.17 -13.38
C GLN A 78 8.52 -8.01 -12.12
N ASN A 79 9.58 -8.51 -11.52
CA ASN A 79 9.52 -9.10 -10.20
C ASN A 79 9.83 -8.04 -9.11
N GLU A 80 9.66 -8.40 -7.85
CA GLU A 80 9.86 -7.50 -6.71
C GLU A 80 11.26 -6.86 -6.67
N SER A 81 12.29 -7.51 -7.19
CA SER A 81 13.66 -6.95 -7.21
C SER A 81 13.82 -5.80 -8.24
N GLN A 82 12.87 -5.68 -9.15
CA GLN A 82 12.84 -4.66 -10.20
C GLN A 82 11.89 -3.50 -9.86
N PHE A 83 11.10 -3.65 -8.80
CA PHE A 83 10.23 -2.57 -8.33
C PHE A 83 11.07 -1.49 -7.64
N SER A 84 10.63 -0.24 -7.77
CA SER A 84 11.18 0.82 -6.94
C SER A 84 10.79 0.62 -5.48
N ASP A 85 11.60 1.16 -4.56
CA ASP A 85 11.29 1.12 -3.12
C ASP A 85 9.91 1.73 -2.82
N GLY A 86 9.56 2.83 -3.50
CA GLY A 86 8.24 3.44 -3.40
C GLY A 86 7.12 2.50 -3.82
N THR A 87 7.31 1.73 -4.90
CA THR A 87 6.32 0.74 -5.35
C THR A 87 6.13 -0.36 -4.32
N LEU A 88 7.21 -0.92 -3.81
CA LEU A 88 7.14 -1.98 -2.77
C LEU A 88 6.48 -1.46 -1.50
N ARG A 89 6.87 -0.24 -1.05
CA ARG A 89 6.26 0.40 0.11
C ARG A 89 4.76 0.60 -0.09
N LEU A 90 4.33 1.13 -1.23
CA LEU A 90 2.91 1.32 -1.55
C LEU A 90 2.15 -0.02 -1.52
N LEU A 91 2.68 -1.06 -2.13
CA LEU A 91 2.07 -2.39 -2.11
C LEU A 91 1.95 -2.94 -0.69
N GLY A 92 2.98 -2.75 0.13
CA GLY A 92 2.99 -3.14 1.54
C GLY A 92 1.92 -2.39 2.35
N LEU A 93 1.81 -1.06 2.16
CA LEU A 93 0.79 -0.23 2.79
C LEU A 93 -0.63 -0.70 2.41
N LEU A 94 -0.89 -0.90 1.12
CA LEU A 94 -2.21 -1.37 0.65
C LEU A 94 -2.53 -2.78 1.14
N TRP A 95 -1.52 -3.64 1.26
CA TRP A 95 -1.69 -4.96 1.86
C TRP A 95 -2.06 -4.87 3.33
N THR A 96 -1.44 -3.96 4.09
CA THR A 96 -1.74 -3.74 5.52
C THR A 96 -3.19 -3.33 5.74
N VAL A 97 -3.82 -2.63 4.80
CA VAL A 97 -5.26 -2.32 4.88
C VAL A 97 -6.10 -3.59 5.00
N TYR A 98 -5.71 -4.71 4.39
CA TYR A 98 -6.43 -5.99 4.49
C TYR A 98 -6.19 -6.74 5.80
N GLU A 99 -5.18 -6.38 6.57
CA GLU A 99 -4.79 -7.08 7.79
C GLU A 99 -5.45 -6.46 9.03
N GLY A 100 -5.74 -7.30 10.02
CA GLY A 100 -6.37 -6.86 11.26
C GLY A 100 -7.82 -6.38 11.13
N SER A 101 -8.44 -6.01 12.24
CA SER A 101 -9.86 -5.62 12.35
C SER A 101 -10.07 -4.26 13.02
N GLY A 102 -9.12 -3.77 13.83
CA GLY A 102 -9.21 -2.46 14.50
C GLY A 102 -8.86 -1.29 13.59
N PRO A 103 -8.88 -0.05 14.09
CA PRO A 103 -8.41 1.13 13.35
C PRO A 103 -6.99 0.93 12.82
N LEU A 104 -6.70 1.48 11.65
CA LEU A 104 -5.36 1.49 11.06
C LEU A 104 -4.83 2.92 11.09
N LEU A 105 -3.70 3.09 11.76
CA LEU A 105 -2.97 4.35 11.81
C LEU A 105 -1.83 4.28 10.80
N LEU A 106 -1.76 5.27 9.94
CA LEU A 106 -0.70 5.42 8.93
C LEU A 106 -0.03 6.77 9.15
N GLU A 107 1.26 6.74 9.39
CA GLU A 107 2.07 7.96 9.50
C GLU A 107 2.79 8.20 8.19
N GLU A 108 2.53 9.36 7.60
CA GLU A 108 3.13 9.84 6.36
C GLU A 108 3.22 8.74 5.27
N PRO A 109 2.10 8.13 4.88
CA PRO A 109 2.12 7.01 3.94
C PRO A 109 2.63 7.43 2.54
N GLU A 110 2.68 8.72 2.25
CA GLU A 110 3.14 9.30 1.00
C GLU A 110 4.66 9.36 0.84
N ILE A 111 5.43 9.17 1.90
CA ILE A 111 6.90 9.26 1.83
C ILE A 111 7.45 8.30 0.75
N SER A 112 8.36 8.81 -0.08
CA SER A 112 8.99 8.12 -1.20
C SER A 112 8.06 7.79 -2.37
N LEU A 113 6.84 8.35 -2.40
CA LEU A 113 5.92 8.21 -3.52
C LEU A 113 6.00 9.42 -4.45
N HIS A 114 5.72 9.18 -5.73
CA HIS A 114 5.62 10.26 -6.72
C HIS A 114 4.36 11.11 -6.44
N PRO A 115 4.41 12.45 -6.57
CA PRO A 115 3.27 13.34 -6.29
C PRO A 115 1.96 12.93 -6.98
N GLU A 116 2.01 12.45 -8.22
CA GLU A 116 0.81 11.97 -8.94
C GLU A 116 0.17 10.74 -8.28
N ILE A 117 0.96 9.92 -7.59
CA ILE A 117 0.45 8.78 -6.80
C ILE A 117 -0.13 9.29 -5.49
N VAL A 118 0.57 10.25 -4.84
CA VAL A 118 0.16 10.84 -3.56
C VAL A 118 -1.23 11.45 -3.67
N ARG A 119 -1.50 12.24 -4.72
CA ARG A 119 -2.81 12.88 -4.98
C ARG A 119 -3.97 11.90 -5.12
N ARG A 120 -3.69 10.62 -5.40
CA ARG A 120 -4.72 9.58 -5.58
C ARG A 120 -4.72 8.56 -4.45
N LEU A 121 -3.82 8.71 -3.49
CA LEU A 121 -3.63 7.76 -2.41
C LEU A 121 -4.87 7.59 -1.52
N PRO A 122 -5.58 8.66 -1.11
CA PRO A 122 -6.83 8.55 -0.36
C PRO A 122 -7.90 7.74 -1.10
N THR A 123 -8.12 8.05 -2.38
CA THR A 123 -9.05 7.28 -3.23
C THR A 123 -8.64 5.80 -3.32
N VAL A 124 -7.35 5.50 -3.45
CA VAL A 124 -6.86 4.11 -3.49
C VAL A 124 -7.12 3.40 -2.16
N PHE A 125 -6.79 4.04 -1.03
CA PHE A 125 -7.08 3.49 0.31
C PHE A 125 -8.58 3.26 0.51
N TYR A 126 -9.42 4.21 0.15
CA TYR A 126 -10.88 4.06 0.23
C TYR A 126 -11.36 2.83 -0.55
N ARG A 127 -10.96 2.68 -1.80
CA ARG A 127 -11.36 1.54 -2.65
C ARG A 127 -10.93 0.19 -2.05
N ILE A 128 -9.68 0.12 -1.56
CA ILE A 128 -9.16 -1.09 -0.92
C ILE A 128 -9.96 -1.40 0.35
N ASN A 129 -10.17 -0.40 1.21
CA ASN A 129 -10.89 -0.57 2.46
C ASN A 129 -12.34 -1.02 2.23
N ARG A 130 -13.04 -0.39 1.28
CA ARG A 130 -14.42 -0.76 0.89
C ARG A 130 -14.52 -2.16 0.27
N SER A 131 -13.43 -2.70 -0.24
CA SER A 131 -13.40 -4.06 -0.80
C SER A 131 -13.24 -5.15 0.26
N ARG A 132 -13.06 -4.79 1.53
CA ARG A 132 -13.04 -5.71 2.67
C ARG A 132 -14.46 -6.16 3.01
N PRO A 133 -14.65 -7.34 3.60
CA PRO A 133 -15.92 -7.73 4.19
C PRO A 133 -16.40 -6.73 5.26
N GLU A 134 -15.46 -6.26 6.09
CA GLU A 134 -15.66 -5.27 7.14
C GLU A 134 -14.65 -4.13 6.93
N PRO A 135 -15.09 -2.98 6.39
CA PRO A 135 -14.25 -1.79 6.32
C PRO A 135 -13.83 -1.34 7.72
N ARG A 136 -12.61 -0.81 7.83
CA ARG A 136 -12.05 -0.33 9.11
C ARG A 136 -11.81 1.17 9.06
N GLN A 137 -11.73 1.81 10.21
CA GLN A 137 -11.31 3.20 10.29
C GLN A 137 -9.85 3.33 9.88
N LEU A 138 -9.57 4.27 8.98
CA LEU A 138 -8.21 4.67 8.60
C LEU A 138 -7.95 6.06 9.19
N ILE A 139 -6.85 6.19 9.91
CA ILE A 139 -6.37 7.46 10.46
C ILE A 139 -5.00 7.70 9.84
N ILE A 140 -4.86 8.80 9.13
CA ILE A 140 -3.65 9.13 8.38
C ILE A 140 -3.11 10.45 8.91
N SER A 141 -1.85 10.47 9.36
CA SER A 141 -1.13 11.71 9.60
C SER A 141 -0.31 12.08 8.36
N THR A 142 -0.35 13.34 7.97
CA THR A 142 0.37 13.86 6.82
C THR A 142 0.62 15.34 6.96
N HIS A 143 1.66 15.85 6.32
CA HIS A 143 1.87 17.28 6.05
C HIS A 143 1.92 17.55 4.53
N SER A 144 1.48 16.59 3.72
CA SER A 144 1.48 16.72 2.27
C SER A 144 0.20 17.38 1.76
N GLU A 145 0.33 18.58 1.21
CA GLU A 145 -0.78 19.24 0.51
C GLU A 145 -1.30 18.41 -0.68
N ASP A 146 -0.40 17.66 -1.35
CA ASP A 146 -0.78 16.82 -2.48
C ASP A 146 -1.74 15.70 -2.07
N LEU A 147 -1.58 15.15 -0.86
CA LEU A 147 -2.50 14.15 -0.33
C LEU A 147 -3.88 14.75 -0.05
N LEU A 148 -3.92 15.95 0.55
CA LEU A 148 -5.16 16.65 0.89
C LEU A 148 -5.93 17.17 -0.32
N ARG A 149 -5.33 17.20 -1.51
CA ARG A 149 -6.01 17.61 -2.77
C ARG A 149 -6.86 16.53 -3.42
N ASP A 150 -6.92 15.30 -2.85
CA ASP A 150 -7.83 14.26 -3.35
C ASP A 150 -9.28 14.68 -3.09
N GLU A 151 -10.09 14.75 -4.16
CA GLU A 151 -11.51 15.14 -4.10
C GLU A 151 -12.37 14.17 -3.26
N GLY A 152 -11.82 13.01 -2.89
CA GLY A 152 -12.46 12.02 -2.04
C GLY A 152 -12.33 12.30 -0.55
N ILE A 153 -11.59 13.35 -0.14
CA ILE A 153 -11.47 13.76 1.27
C ILE A 153 -12.49 14.87 1.52
N ALA A 154 -13.44 14.61 2.42
CA ALA A 154 -14.38 15.63 2.84
C ALA A 154 -13.75 16.56 3.90
N PRO A 155 -14.10 17.86 3.96
CA PRO A 155 -13.56 18.80 4.95
C PRO A 155 -13.75 18.30 6.39
N ASP A 156 -14.86 17.66 6.70
CA ASP A 156 -15.18 17.09 8.01
C ASP A 156 -14.36 15.84 8.38
N GLU A 157 -13.55 15.33 7.46
CA GLU A 157 -12.60 14.24 7.72
C GLU A 157 -11.21 14.74 8.09
N VAL A 158 -10.95 16.06 8.06
CA VAL A 158 -9.62 16.64 8.26
C VAL A 158 -9.51 17.30 9.63
N LEU A 159 -8.60 16.79 10.46
CA LEU A 159 -8.19 17.42 11.72
C LEU A 159 -6.87 18.17 11.51
N ARG A 160 -6.82 19.45 11.82
CA ARG A 160 -5.60 20.26 11.71
C ARG A 160 -4.90 20.34 13.06
N LEU A 161 -3.62 20.04 13.05
CA LEU A 161 -2.73 20.13 14.21
C LEU A 161 -1.73 21.25 13.97
N GLU A 162 -1.62 22.19 14.91
CA GLU A 162 -0.65 23.30 14.83
C GLU A 162 0.19 23.38 16.10
N PRO A 163 1.48 23.73 16.00
CA PRO A 163 2.29 24.02 17.17
C PRO A 163 1.73 25.24 17.93
N GLY A 164 1.62 25.13 19.26
CA GLY A 164 1.24 26.21 20.15
C GLY A 164 2.27 26.40 21.25
N PRO A 165 2.18 27.47 22.05
CA PRO A 165 3.16 27.79 23.09
C PRO A 165 3.24 26.73 24.20
N ASP A 166 2.11 26.06 24.50
CA ASP A 166 2.01 25.06 25.57
C ASP A 166 1.80 23.63 25.04
N GLY A 167 2.02 23.42 23.73
CA GLY A 167 1.84 22.13 23.07
C GLY A 167 1.12 22.23 21.72
N THR A 168 0.57 21.10 21.24
CA THR A 168 -0.13 21.05 19.96
C THR A 168 -1.58 21.50 20.13
N LEU A 169 -2.01 22.44 19.30
CA LEU A 169 -3.40 22.86 19.16
C LEU A 169 -4.12 21.98 18.15
N LEU A 170 -5.31 21.54 18.50
CA LEU A 170 -6.19 20.76 17.63
C LEU A 170 -7.32 21.65 17.13
N PHE A 171 -7.45 21.74 15.82
CA PHE A 171 -8.59 22.39 15.16
C PHE A 171 -9.49 21.31 14.58
N PRO A 172 -10.75 21.24 15.02
CA PRO A 172 -11.72 20.32 14.46
C PRO A 172 -12.03 20.69 13.01
N PRO A 173 -12.65 19.80 12.24
CA PRO A 173 -13.17 20.12 10.92
C PRO A 173 -14.15 21.29 10.95
N ASP A 174 -14.19 22.08 9.88
CA ASP A 174 -15.16 23.15 9.69
C ASP A 174 -16.57 22.61 9.40
#